data_e62775a75ea02024a613d1e62f88b885
#
_entry.id   e62775a75ea02024a613d1e62f88b885
#
_cell.length_a   1.000
_cell.length_b   1.000
_cell.length_c   1.000
_cell.angle_alpha   90.00
_cell.angle_beta   90.00
_cell.angle_gamma   90.00
#
_symmetry.space_group_name_H-M   'P 1'
#
loop_
_entity.id
_entity.type
_entity.pdbx_description
1 polymer ?
#
loop_
_entity_poly.entity_id
_entity_poly.type
_entity_poly.pdbx_seq_one_letter_code
_entity_poly.pdbx_strand_id
1 'polypeptide(L)'
;MSSTRRFFLSLAVAAAVTGAACGDPPDKEMQQAQGAIDAARAVGADQYAREEFTAAEDALKRSHTAVDQRDYRQALNAALDARERAQAAAKESVNKKATARADATKALADADAALHDARAKFKAAETAHAAARTVANARKAIDHGESAVQESRTAFDKGDYLAAIDTARAVPAQLAPVGHELDAAAAAGGRKRH
;
A
#
# COMPACT_ATOMS: atom_id res chain seq x y z
N MET A 1 43.96 29.75 74.98
CA MET A 1 44.05 28.36 74.50
C MET A 1 42.62 27.88 74.29
N SER A 2 42.14 27.80 73.03
CA SER A 2 40.97 27.07 72.57
C SER A 2 40.36 27.78 71.38
N SER A 3 41.06 27.76 70.25
CA SER A 3 40.46 28.28 68.98
C SER A 3 40.70 27.40 67.77
N THR A 4 41.16 26.16 67.97
CA THR A 4 41.53 25.26 66.86
C THR A 4 40.60 24.06 66.67
N ARG A 5 39.44 24.03 67.32
CA ARG A 5 38.53 22.86 67.28
C ARG A 5 37.24 23.03 66.45
N ARG A 6 37.06 24.18 65.80
CA ARG A 6 35.80 24.49 65.04
C ARG A 6 35.97 24.48 63.53
N PHE A 7 37.12 24.12 62.95
CA PHE A 7 37.40 24.15 61.52
C PHE A 7 37.30 22.80 60.81
N PHE A 8 37.04 21.71 61.53
CA PHE A 8 36.98 20.35 60.89
C PHE A 8 35.58 19.78 60.70
N LEU A 9 34.53 20.56 60.94
CA LEU A 9 33.14 20.03 60.81
C LEU A 9 32.40 20.54 59.58
N SER A 10 33.05 21.25 58.67
CA SER A 10 32.37 21.86 57.51
C SER A 10 32.72 21.24 56.14
N LEU A 11 33.39 20.10 56.11
CA LEU A 11 33.83 19.49 54.83
C LEU A 11 33.27 18.08 54.56
N ALA A 12 32.14 17.73 55.14
CA ALA A 12 31.56 16.37 54.99
C ALA A 12 30.11 16.34 54.47
N VAL A 13 29.60 17.38 53.80
CA VAL A 13 28.23 17.41 53.28
C VAL A 13 28.15 17.74 51.78
N ALA A 14 29.23 17.59 51.04
CA ALA A 14 29.24 17.92 49.60
C ALA A 14 29.45 16.72 48.66
N ALA A 15 29.03 15.51 49.03
CA ALA A 15 29.27 14.32 48.18
C ALA A 15 28.08 13.34 48.16
N ALA A 16 26.86 13.83 47.99
CA ALA A 16 25.70 12.93 47.86
C ALA A 16 24.57 13.53 47.00
N VAL A 17 24.88 14.11 45.87
CA VAL A 17 23.86 14.46 44.84
C VAL A 17 24.40 14.13 43.45
N THR A 18 24.85 12.88 43.25
CA THR A 18 25.15 12.35 41.91
C THR A 18 24.52 10.98 41.80
N GLY A 19 23.20 10.93 41.59
CA GLY A 19 22.58 9.61 41.44
C GLY A 19 21.08 9.57 41.30
N ALA A 20 20.49 10.46 40.52
CA ALA A 20 19.09 10.28 40.15
C ALA A 20 18.80 10.94 38.79
N ALA A 21 19.62 10.62 37.80
CA ALA A 21 19.25 10.84 36.39
C ALA A 21 18.83 9.52 35.75
N CYS A 22 18.25 8.58 36.51
CA CYS A 22 17.50 7.48 35.98
C CYS A 22 16.07 8.00 35.79
N GLY A 23 15.77 8.61 34.65
CA GLY A 23 14.40 8.92 34.26
C GLY A 23 13.58 7.64 34.22
N ASP A 24 12.26 7.78 34.36
CA ASP A 24 11.34 6.67 34.18
C ASP A 24 11.27 6.25 32.69
N PRO A 25 10.94 4.99 32.38
CA PRO A 25 10.67 4.56 31.02
C PRO A 25 9.61 5.44 30.34
N PRO A 26 9.73 5.76 29.04
CA PRO A 26 8.78 6.62 28.32
C PRO A 26 7.53 5.83 27.87
N ASP A 27 6.88 5.14 28.79
CA ASP A 27 5.75 4.23 28.51
C ASP A 27 4.60 4.94 27.81
N LYS A 28 4.32 6.18 28.19
CA LYS A 28 3.24 6.97 27.58
C LYS A 28 3.53 7.29 26.12
N GLU A 29 4.75 7.69 25.79
CA GLU A 29 5.16 8.02 24.43
C GLU A 29 5.20 6.77 23.56
N MET A 30 5.64 5.64 24.10
CA MET A 30 5.61 4.34 23.41
C MET A 30 4.19 3.87 23.14
N GLN A 31 3.26 4.03 24.09
CA GLN A 31 1.83 3.74 23.88
C GLN A 31 1.22 4.66 22.82
N GLN A 32 1.57 5.96 22.80
CA GLN A 32 1.13 6.89 21.78
C GLN A 32 1.67 6.52 20.39
N ALA A 33 2.93 6.07 20.31
CA ALA A 33 3.52 5.58 19.06
C ALA A 33 2.81 4.32 18.56
N GLN A 34 2.54 3.35 19.44
CA GLN A 34 1.78 2.15 19.09
C GLN A 34 0.38 2.52 18.57
N GLY A 35 -0.33 3.40 19.27
CA GLY A 35 -1.64 3.86 18.84
C GLY A 35 -1.62 4.57 17.47
N ALA A 36 -0.56 5.33 17.17
CA ALA A 36 -0.39 5.96 15.86
C ALA A 36 -0.12 4.92 14.75
N ILE A 37 0.67 3.88 15.02
CA ILE A 37 0.93 2.77 14.10
C ILE A 37 -0.38 2.01 13.82
N ASP A 38 -1.17 1.71 14.84
CA ASP A 38 -2.44 1.03 14.68
C ASP A 38 -3.45 1.87 13.87
N ALA A 39 -3.48 3.18 14.09
CA ALA A 39 -4.28 4.10 13.30
C ALA A 39 -3.81 4.17 11.83
N ALA A 40 -2.49 4.17 11.58
CA ALA A 40 -1.94 4.13 10.23
C ALA A 40 -2.31 2.83 9.50
N ARG A 41 -2.22 1.69 10.19
CA ARG A 41 -2.64 0.39 9.64
C ARG A 41 -4.13 0.38 9.31
N ALA A 42 -4.97 0.95 10.15
CA ALA A 42 -6.42 1.01 9.92
C ALA A 42 -6.80 1.78 8.65
N VAL A 43 -5.99 2.74 8.20
CA VAL A 43 -6.19 3.45 6.93
C VAL A 43 -5.45 2.81 5.74
N GLY A 44 -4.77 1.67 5.95
CA GLY A 44 -4.09 0.89 4.92
C GLY A 44 -2.65 1.34 4.64
N ALA A 45 -1.94 1.92 5.62
CA ALA A 45 -0.58 2.38 5.43
C ALA A 45 0.41 1.24 5.13
N ASP A 46 0.14 0.03 5.59
CA ASP A 46 0.86 -1.20 5.27
C ASP A 46 0.85 -1.55 3.78
N GLN A 47 -0.15 -1.09 3.03
CA GLN A 47 -0.28 -1.28 1.59
C GLN A 47 0.13 -0.04 0.79
N TYR A 48 -0.38 1.13 1.17
CA TYR A 48 -0.27 2.36 0.38
C TYR A 48 0.93 3.25 0.77
N ALA A 49 1.48 3.10 2.00
CA ALA A 49 2.63 3.86 2.50
C ALA A 49 3.63 2.95 3.23
N ARG A 50 3.92 1.81 2.64
CA ARG A 50 4.67 0.69 3.26
C ARG A 50 6.02 1.11 3.83
N GLU A 51 6.76 1.96 3.11
CA GLU A 51 8.11 2.38 3.52
C GLU A 51 8.07 3.14 4.86
N GLU A 52 7.27 4.20 4.95
CA GLU A 52 7.12 4.99 6.18
C GLU A 52 6.44 4.18 7.30
N PHE A 53 5.50 3.29 6.95
CA PHE A 53 4.85 2.42 7.92
C PHE A 53 5.84 1.44 8.55
N THR A 54 6.67 0.76 7.75
CA THR A 54 7.72 -0.14 8.25
C THR A 54 8.76 0.62 9.07
N ALA A 55 9.15 1.82 8.63
CA ALA A 55 10.07 2.66 9.37
C ALA A 55 9.52 3.08 10.74
N ALA A 56 8.19 3.28 10.86
CA ALA A 56 7.53 3.56 12.13
C ALA A 56 7.58 2.34 13.07
N GLU A 57 7.28 1.14 12.57
CA GLU A 57 7.38 -0.10 13.35
C GLU A 57 8.81 -0.36 13.83
N ASP A 58 9.80 -0.16 12.97
CA ASP A 58 11.21 -0.31 13.33
C ASP A 58 11.65 0.74 14.36
N ALA A 59 11.13 1.97 14.29
CA ALA A 59 11.42 2.99 15.28
C ALA A 59 10.85 2.60 16.65
N LEU A 60 9.63 2.09 16.72
CA LEU A 60 9.04 1.60 17.97
C LEU A 60 9.83 0.42 18.55
N LYS A 61 10.28 -0.51 17.70
CA LYS A 61 11.13 -1.62 18.11
C LYS A 61 12.47 -1.12 18.72
N ARG A 62 13.08 -0.08 18.11
CA ARG A 62 14.28 0.56 18.69
C ARG A 62 13.99 1.17 20.05
N SER A 63 12.81 1.77 20.26
CA SER A 63 12.39 2.32 21.54
C SER A 63 12.35 1.23 22.62
N HIS A 64 11.73 0.08 22.35
CA HIS A 64 11.72 -1.06 23.28
C HIS A 64 13.13 -1.55 23.60
N THR A 65 13.98 -1.71 22.58
CA THR A 65 15.38 -2.14 22.80
C THR A 65 16.15 -1.16 23.69
N ALA A 66 15.93 0.14 23.52
CA ALA A 66 16.57 1.17 24.35
C ALA A 66 16.06 1.14 25.81
N VAL A 67 14.78 0.82 26.05
CA VAL A 67 14.25 0.58 27.42
C VAL A 67 14.97 -0.60 28.07
N ASP A 68 15.15 -1.73 27.37
CA ASP A 68 15.86 -2.91 27.87
C ASP A 68 17.32 -2.57 28.25
N GLN A 69 17.93 -1.63 27.53
CA GLN A 69 19.27 -1.10 27.81
C GLN A 69 19.30 0.01 28.87
N ARG A 70 18.13 0.40 29.39
CA ARG A 70 17.95 1.54 30.32
C ARG A 70 18.40 2.91 29.74
N ASP A 71 18.49 3.02 28.41
CA ASP A 71 18.67 4.31 27.74
C ASP A 71 17.32 4.96 27.45
N TYR A 72 16.70 5.51 28.49
CA TYR A 72 15.35 6.09 28.41
C TYR A 72 15.31 7.35 27.54
N ARG A 73 16.44 8.04 27.36
CA ARG A 73 16.52 9.17 26.43
C ARG A 73 16.43 8.70 24.98
N GLN A 74 17.18 7.65 24.63
CA GLN A 74 17.09 7.05 23.30
C GLN A 74 15.71 6.41 23.07
N ALA A 75 15.16 5.76 24.09
CA ALA A 75 13.81 5.17 24.03
C ALA A 75 12.75 6.25 23.72
N LEU A 76 12.80 7.38 24.42
CA LEU A 76 11.89 8.51 24.17
C LEU A 76 12.02 9.05 22.74
N ASN A 77 13.24 9.29 22.28
CA ASN A 77 13.48 9.81 20.92
C ASN A 77 12.97 8.83 19.86
N ALA A 78 13.19 7.53 20.04
CA ALA A 78 12.71 6.50 19.11
C ALA A 78 11.17 6.36 19.13
N ALA A 79 10.53 6.52 20.29
CA ALA A 79 9.07 6.52 20.38
C ALA A 79 8.44 7.74 19.67
N LEU A 80 9.06 8.92 19.82
CA LEU A 80 8.62 10.13 19.12
C LEU A 80 8.79 9.99 17.60
N ASP A 81 9.95 9.47 17.13
CA ASP A 81 10.19 9.16 15.70
C ASP A 81 9.15 8.17 15.16
N ALA A 82 8.86 7.09 15.90
CA ALA A 82 7.85 6.12 15.52
C ALA A 82 6.47 6.75 15.34
N ARG A 83 6.04 7.61 16.27
CA ARG A 83 4.77 8.31 16.20
C ARG A 83 4.70 9.25 15.00
N GLU A 84 5.75 10.03 14.75
CA GLU A 84 5.82 10.97 13.63
C GLU A 84 5.73 10.23 12.30
N ARG A 85 6.51 9.16 12.11
CA ARG A 85 6.49 8.32 10.91
C ARG A 85 5.12 7.65 10.70
N ALA A 86 4.51 7.13 11.75
CA ALA A 86 3.18 6.54 11.66
C ALA A 86 2.12 7.56 11.21
N GLN A 87 2.19 8.80 11.70
CA GLN A 87 1.30 9.87 11.27
C GLN A 87 1.55 10.28 9.81
N ALA A 88 2.82 10.32 9.38
CA ALA A 88 3.19 10.56 7.99
C ALA A 88 2.67 9.44 7.08
N ALA A 89 2.87 8.17 7.46
CA ALA A 89 2.37 7.01 6.75
C ALA A 89 0.85 7.01 6.61
N ALA A 90 0.13 7.38 7.68
CA ALA A 90 -1.32 7.48 7.64
C ALA A 90 -1.80 8.55 6.63
N LYS A 91 -1.18 9.73 6.65
CA LYS A 91 -1.49 10.82 5.71
C LYS A 91 -1.18 10.43 4.26
N GLU A 92 -0.01 9.86 4.03
CA GLU A 92 0.41 9.39 2.72
C GLU A 92 -0.53 8.29 2.18
N SER A 93 -0.91 7.34 3.04
CA SER A 93 -1.84 6.25 2.71
C SER A 93 -3.18 6.79 2.20
N VAL A 94 -3.77 7.76 2.90
CA VAL A 94 -5.04 8.37 2.47
C VAL A 94 -4.92 8.97 1.07
N ASN A 95 -3.82 9.70 0.79
CA ASN A 95 -3.59 10.33 -0.51
C ASN A 95 -3.38 9.27 -1.61
N LYS A 96 -2.49 8.29 -1.37
CA LYS A 96 -2.21 7.22 -2.35
C LYS A 96 -3.42 6.32 -2.60
N LYS A 97 -4.22 6.06 -1.58
CA LYS A 97 -5.48 5.31 -1.72
C LYS A 97 -6.49 6.05 -2.60
N ALA A 98 -6.60 7.37 -2.45
CA ALA A 98 -7.46 8.20 -3.30
C ALA A 98 -6.99 8.18 -4.77
N THR A 99 -5.68 8.28 -5.01
CA THR A 99 -5.08 8.16 -6.35
C THR A 99 -5.33 6.77 -6.93
N ALA A 100 -5.07 5.71 -6.17
CA ALA A 100 -5.30 4.34 -6.61
C ALA A 100 -6.77 4.08 -6.96
N ARG A 101 -7.72 4.68 -6.21
CA ARG A 101 -9.14 4.61 -6.57
C ARG A 101 -9.43 5.23 -7.94
N ALA A 102 -8.86 6.41 -8.22
CA ALA A 102 -9.04 7.07 -9.52
C ALA A 102 -8.41 6.25 -10.66
N ASP A 103 -7.21 5.69 -10.42
CA ASP A 103 -6.53 4.81 -11.37
C ASP A 103 -7.30 3.51 -11.62
N ALA A 104 -7.88 2.90 -10.59
CA ALA A 104 -8.73 1.72 -10.71
C ALA A 104 -9.98 2.02 -11.53
N THR A 105 -10.63 3.17 -11.29
CA THR A 105 -11.79 3.61 -12.08
C THR A 105 -11.43 3.75 -13.55
N LYS A 106 -10.27 4.34 -13.86
CA LYS A 106 -9.79 4.48 -15.23
C LYS A 106 -9.47 3.12 -15.85
N ALA A 107 -8.76 2.25 -15.13
CA ALA A 107 -8.40 0.92 -15.63
C ALA A 107 -9.63 0.06 -15.95
N LEU A 108 -10.67 0.13 -15.10
CA LEU A 108 -11.96 -0.53 -15.35
C LEU A 108 -12.65 0.01 -16.60
N ALA A 109 -12.66 1.33 -16.80
CA ALA A 109 -13.24 1.94 -17.99
C ALA A 109 -12.49 1.52 -19.27
N ASP A 110 -11.15 1.49 -19.24
CA ASP A 110 -10.31 1.05 -20.35
C ASP A 110 -10.55 -0.45 -20.67
N ALA A 111 -10.73 -1.29 -19.65
CA ALA A 111 -11.04 -2.72 -19.80
C ALA A 111 -12.45 -2.93 -20.39
N ASP A 112 -13.45 -2.20 -19.92
CA ASP A 112 -14.81 -2.25 -20.48
C ASP A 112 -14.83 -1.80 -21.94
N ALA A 113 -14.08 -0.76 -22.30
CA ALA A 113 -13.96 -0.31 -23.69
C ALA A 113 -13.32 -1.36 -24.59
N ALA A 114 -12.25 -2.02 -24.11
CA ALA A 114 -11.58 -3.10 -24.84
C ALA A 114 -12.51 -4.31 -25.05
N LEU A 115 -13.29 -4.70 -24.04
CA LEU A 115 -14.31 -5.74 -24.17
C LEU A 115 -15.39 -5.38 -25.17
N HIS A 116 -15.87 -4.13 -25.15
CA HIS A 116 -16.87 -3.66 -26.10
C HIS A 116 -16.36 -3.73 -27.54
N ASP A 117 -15.11 -3.26 -27.79
CA ASP A 117 -14.46 -3.35 -29.12
C ASP A 117 -14.30 -4.81 -29.57
N ALA A 118 -13.78 -5.68 -28.71
CA ALA A 118 -13.59 -7.10 -29.00
C ALA A 118 -14.92 -7.80 -29.36
N ARG A 119 -16.00 -7.51 -28.62
CA ARG A 119 -17.34 -8.03 -28.93
C ARG A 119 -17.88 -7.54 -30.27
N ALA A 120 -17.66 -6.27 -30.61
CA ALA A 120 -18.08 -5.70 -31.89
C ALA A 120 -17.36 -6.40 -33.08
N LYS A 121 -16.03 -6.57 -32.95
CA LYS A 121 -15.21 -7.29 -33.93
C LYS A 121 -15.57 -8.76 -34.03
N PHE A 122 -15.86 -9.40 -32.93
CA PHE A 122 -16.35 -10.79 -32.87
C PHE A 122 -17.64 -10.95 -33.68
N LYS A 123 -18.62 -10.09 -33.46
CA LYS A 123 -19.88 -10.10 -34.21
C LYS A 123 -19.66 -9.86 -35.72
N ALA A 124 -18.75 -8.95 -36.07
CA ALA A 124 -18.40 -8.70 -37.47
C ALA A 124 -17.76 -9.96 -38.15
N ALA A 125 -16.86 -10.64 -37.44
CA ALA A 125 -16.22 -11.86 -37.91
C ALA A 125 -17.22 -13.03 -38.05
N GLU A 126 -18.18 -13.19 -37.13
CA GLU A 126 -19.28 -14.17 -37.27
C GLU A 126 -20.12 -13.87 -38.51
N THR A 127 -20.50 -12.61 -38.74
CA THR A 127 -21.28 -12.18 -39.90
C THR A 127 -20.52 -12.42 -41.22
N ALA A 128 -19.19 -12.25 -41.21
CA ALA A 128 -18.33 -12.54 -42.36
C ALA A 128 -18.03 -14.03 -42.55
N HIS A 129 -18.59 -14.93 -41.74
CA HIS A 129 -18.34 -16.38 -41.75
C HIS A 129 -16.84 -16.71 -41.60
N ALA A 130 -16.17 -16.04 -40.66
CA ALA A 130 -14.77 -16.32 -40.31
C ALA A 130 -14.58 -17.78 -39.89
N ALA A 131 -13.32 -18.27 -39.93
CA ALA A 131 -13.00 -19.64 -39.58
C ALA A 131 -13.48 -19.97 -38.15
N ALA A 132 -14.16 -21.12 -37.99
CA ALA A 132 -14.74 -21.52 -36.70
C ALA A 132 -13.73 -21.55 -35.54
N ARG A 133 -12.44 -21.88 -35.84
CA ARG A 133 -11.36 -21.89 -34.85
C ARG A 133 -11.06 -20.47 -34.35
N THR A 134 -10.98 -19.46 -35.23
CA THR A 134 -10.76 -18.07 -34.87
C THR A 134 -11.89 -17.54 -33.96
N VAL A 135 -13.14 -17.80 -34.38
CA VAL A 135 -14.33 -17.42 -33.60
C VAL A 135 -14.33 -18.09 -32.22
N ALA A 136 -14.02 -19.40 -32.14
CA ALA A 136 -13.96 -20.12 -30.87
C ALA A 136 -12.84 -19.59 -29.92
N ASN A 137 -11.66 -19.26 -30.46
CA ASN A 137 -10.58 -18.70 -29.69
C ASN A 137 -10.93 -17.29 -29.17
N ALA A 138 -11.51 -16.45 -30.02
CA ALA A 138 -11.95 -15.11 -29.66
C ALA A 138 -13.03 -15.14 -28.58
N ARG A 139 -13.98 -16.05 -28.65
CA ARG A 139 -15.01 -16.23 -27.62
C ARG A 139 -14.37 -16.51 -26.26
N LYS A 140 -13.43 -17.48 -26.18
CA LYS A 140 -12.74 -17.81 -24.94
C LYS A 140 -11.97 -16.62 -24.36
N ALA A 141 -11.32 -15.82 -25.21
CA ALA A 141 -10.59 -14.65 -24.77
C ALA A 141 -11.52 -13.55 -24.23
N ILE A 142 -12.68 -13.34 -24.87
CA ILE A 142 -13.70 -12.41 -24.40
C ILE A 142 -14.27 -12.86 -23.05
N ASP A 143 -14.65 -14.14 -22.92
CA ASP A 143 -15.16 -14.71 -21.66
C ASP A 143 -14.17 -14.57 -20.52
N HIS A 144 -12.86 -14.76 -20.80
CA HIS A 144 -11.80 -14.54 -19.82
C HIS A 144 -11.67 -13.06 -19.43
N GLY A 145 -11.71 -12.15 -20.41
CA GLY A 145 -11.71 -10.71 -20.18
C GLY A 145 -12.90 -10.25 -19.33
N GLU A 146 -14.09 -10.79 -19.59
CA GLU A 146 -15.30 -10.51 -18.81
C GLU A 146 -15.14 -10.94 -17.35
N SER A 147 -14.60 -12.14 -17.14
CA SER A 147 -14.32 -12.66 -15.80
C SER A 147 -13.32 -11.77 -15.05
N ALA A 148 -12.25 -11.33 -15.73
CA ALA A 148 -11.25 -10.43 -15.14
C ALA A 148 -11.85 -9.06 -14.78
N VAL A 149 -12.73 -8.49 -15.61
CA VAL A 149 -13.43 -7.24 -15.27
C VAL A 149 -14.34 -7.42 -14.05
N GLN A 150 -15.04 -8.54 -13.92
CA GLN A 150 -15.87 -8.80 -12.74
C GLN A 150 -15.03 -8.98 -11.47
N GLU A 151 -13.89 -9.65 -11.56
CA GLU A 151 -12.94 -9.78 -10.45
C GLU A 151 -12.41 -8.41 -10.03
N SER A 152 -12.00 -7.59 -11.00
CA SER A 152 -11.54 -6.22 -10.76
C SER A 152 -12.61 -5.35 -10.08
N ARG A 153 -13.87 -5.42 -10.52
CA ARG A 153 -14.99 -4.72 -9.87
C ARG A 153 -15.19 -5.19 -8.44
N THR A 154 -15.10 -6.48 -8.21
CA THR A 154 -15.22 -7.05 -6.85
C THR A 154 -14.11 -6.55 -5.93
N ALA A 155 -12.87 -6.46 -6.41
CA ALA A 155 -11.74 -5.88 -5.68
C ALA A 155 -11.97 -4.38 -5.41
N PHE A 156 -12.44 -3.63 -6.40
CA PHE A 156 -12.77 -2.21 -6.28
C PHE A 156 -13.83 -1.96 -5.20
N ASP A 157 -14.90 -2.73 -5.19
CA ASP A 157 -16.00 -2.61 -4.22
C ASP A 157 -15.55 -2.95 -2.79
N LYS A 158 -14.57 -3.84 -2.64
CA LYS A 158 -13.91 -4.14 -1.35
C LYS A 158 -12.90 -3.06 -0.92
N GLY A 159 -12.61 -2.07 -1.79
CA GLY A 159 -11.61 -1.03 -1.53
C GLY A 159 -10.17 -1.47 -1.77
N ASP A 160 -9.94 -2.64 -2.36
CA ASP A 160 -8.64 -3.12 -2.82
C ASP A 160 -8.36 -2.59 -4.24
N TYR A 161 -8.02 -1.29 -4.28
CA TYR A 161 -7.82 -0.61 -5.55
C TYR A 161 -6.58 -1.07 -6.30
N LEU A 162 -5.55 -1.55 -5.59
CA LEU A 162 -4.33 -2.06 -6.23
C LEU A 162 -4.62 -3.36 -6.98
N ALA A 163 -5.29 -4.32 -6.37
CA ALA A 163 -5.71 -5.55 -7.03
C ALA A 163 -6.68 -5.26 -8.19
N ALA A 164 -7.60 -4.31 -8.03
CA ALA A 164 -8.50 -3.90 -9.10
C ALA A 164 -7.74 -3.34 -10.32
N ILE A 165 -6.72 -2.51 -10.10
CA ILE A 165 -5.86 -1.96 -11.15
C ILE A 165 -5.13 -3.08 -11.88
N ASP A 166 -4.46 -3.96 -11.15
CA ASP A 166 -3.62 -5.02 -11.73
C ASP A 166 -4.45 -5.94 -12.62
N THR A 167 -5.63 -6.36 -12.15
CA THR A 167 -6.53 -7.22 -12.92
C THR A 167 -7.11 -6.51 -14.15
N ALA A 168 -7.60 -5.26 -14.00
CA ALA A 168 -8.21 -4.53 -15.12
C ALA A 168 -7.21 -4.16 -16.21
N ARG A 169 -5.98 -3.73 -15.86
CA ARG A 169 -4.95 -3.34 -16.83
C ARG A 169 -4.50 -4.45 -17.77
N ALA A 170 -4.65 -5.71 -17.36
CA ALA A 170 -4.30 -6.85 -18.20
C ALA A 170 -5.28 -7.06 -19.37
N VAL A 171 -6.55 -6.68 -19.22
CA VAL A 171 -7.62 -6.97 -20.17
C VAL A 171 -7.40 -6.37 -21.56
N PRO A 172 -7.09 -5.07 -21.73
CA PRO A 172 -6.83 -4.50 -23.05
C PRO A 172 -5.65 -5.17 -23.77
N ALA A 173 -4.57 -5.48 -23.04
CA ALA A 173 -3.38 -6.13 -23.61
C ALA A 173 -3.68 -7.56 -24.07
N GLN A 174 -4.55 -8.29 -23.38
CA GLN A 174 -4.98 -9.65 -23.76
C GLN A 174 -5.93 -9.64 -24.96
N LEU A 175 -6.81 -8.65 -25.07
CA LEU A 175 -7.79 -8.57 -26.14
C LEU A 175 -7.27 -7.95 -27.45
N ALA A 176 -6.23 -7.14 -27.40
CA ALA A 176 -5.67 -6.48 -28.58
C ALA A 176 -5.29 -7.46 -29.72
N PRO A 177 -4.52 -8.55 -29.47
CA PRO A 177 -4.18 -9.51 -30.53
C PRO A 177 -5.42 -10.23 -31.07
N VAL A 178 -6.38 -10.53 -30.22
CA VAL A 178 -7.66 -11.16 -30.63
C VAL A 178 -8.45 -10.24 -31.54
N GLY A 179 -8.48 -8.92 -31.25
CA GLY A 179 -9.11 -7.92 -32.10
C GLY A 179 -8.48 -7.88 -33.49
N HIS A 180 -7.15 -7.93 -33.61
CA HIS A 180 -6.45 -7.98 -34.89
C HIS A 180 -6.76 -9.27 -35.69
N GLU A 181 -6.80 -10.41 -35.03
CA GLU A 181 -7.15 -11.67 -35.68
C GLU A 181 -8.59 -11.65 -36.24
N LEU A 182 -9.54 -11.07 -35.47
CA LEU A 182 -10.93 -10.94 -35.86
C LEU A 182 -11.08 -9.98 -37.06
N ASP A 183 -10.39 -8.85 -37.07
CA ASP A 183 -10.40 -7.91 -38.20
C ASP A 183 -9.86 -8.56 -39.48
N ALA A 184 -8.75 -9.29 -39.39
CA ALA A 184 -8.17 -10.03 -40.52
C ALA A 184 -9.10 -11.12 -41.03
N ALA A 185 -9.75 -11.83 -40.12
CA ALA A 185 -10.69 -12.91 -40.48
C ALA A 185 -11.98 -12.36 -41.18
N ALA A 186 -12.52 -11.24 -40.69
CA ALA A 186 -13.65 -10.55 -41.28
C ALA A 186 -13.34 -10.08 -42.70
N ALA A 187 -12.15 -9.49 -42.91
CA ALA A 187 -11.69 -9.03 -44.23
C ALA A 187 -11.49 -10.18 -45.22
N ALA A 188 -11.02 -11.35 -44.75
CA ALA A 188 -10.86 -12.54 -45.60
C ALA A 188 -12.21 -13.17 -46.02
N GLY A 189 -13.20 -13.18 -45.13
CA GLY A 189 -14.54 -13.66 -45.36
C GLY A 189 -15.30 -12.80 -46.38
N GLY A 190 -15.14 -11.48 -46.30
CA GLY A 190 -15.76 -10.54 -47.27
C GLY A 190 -15.23 -10.70 -48.71
N ARG A 191 -13.95 -11.00 -48.88
CA ARG A 191 -13.35 -11.22 -50.23
C ARG A 191 -13.81 -12.48 -50.94
N LYS A 192 -14.30 -13.49 -50.26
CA LYS A 192 -14.81 -14.75 -50.87
C LYS A 192 -16.21 -14.61 -51.44
N ARG A 193 -16.91 -13.49 -51.22
CA ARG A 193 -18.28 -13.25 -51.70
C ARG A 193 -18.35 -12.41 -52.98
N HIS A 194 -17.24 -11.89 -53.48
CA HIS A 194 -17.09 -11.20 -54.76
C HIS A 194 -16.28 -12.06 -55.73
#